data_ddeac177fa5d4d03f1bb895063dded0c
#
_entry.id   ddeac177fa5d4d03f1bb895063dded0c
#
_cell.length_a   1.000
_cell.length_b   1.000
_cell.length_c   1.000
_cell.angle_alpha   90.00
_cell.angle_beta   90.00
_cell.angle_gamma   90.00
#
_symmetry.space_group_name_H-M   'P 1'
#
loop_
_entity.id
_entity.type
_entity.pdbx_description
1 polymer ?
#
loop_
_entity_poly.entity_id
_entity_poly.type
_entity_poly.pdbx_seq_one_letter_code
_entity_poly.pdbx_strand_id
1 'polypeptide(L)'
;MTGDVLPCFDAANLLLPDDAACIVTAPTTLNVASNHGVVVASKDGTEGQNYSLCLVDNLLQKPTVRELVEGQAILDDGRALLDTGIIAVRGQAWQELVALAYSSSQTMVEEIITSRKELSLYEDLVAAWVPTKHEWLRNRPFGKELIAALGRHKMFSFCSYDFSFLHFGTSAEVLDHLAGSYSGLVGRRHMCSVPETTACDITATTVILCSKISAGVSIGEDSLVYDSSLSGRVRIGSQSIVVGVNIHELHGDSPQIIRSSTCFTLPDRHCLWEVPLVNSMERVMVYCGLHDNPKVAMNRDGTFCGKPWKNVLEDLKIQDTDIWDTSNLDKCLWNARLFPIVSPPEMLNVGMWLMGSGHDPDGKVSCIWRNSRRVSLEELHRSIDYHQLCMDSAKHQADLAAAVAKSCMTYGLLGRNLFQLCEDMLGNDSSSVEVCKELLTFFPSHGDQYSGVLPQSRGYQVKMDLLRASGNLSTASLVEEKVWASVASETASAIKYGSKENHQAVQ
;
A
#
# COMPACT_ATOMS: atom_id res chain seq x y z
N MET A 1 -12.43 7.11 -3.23
CA MET A 1 -10.99 7.21 -3.57
C MET A 1 -10.46 5.81 -3.66
N THR A 2 -9.76 5.48 -4.72
CA THR A 2 -9.04 4.21 -4.84
C THR A 2 -7.91 4.14 -3.80
N GLY A 3 -7.58 2.94 -3.35
CA GLY A 3 -6.61 2.75 -2.26
C GLY A 3 -5.14 2.90 -2.67
N ASP A 4 -4.88 3.07 -3.96
CA ASP A 4 -3.58 3.11 -4.60
C ASP A 4 -3.15 4.50 -5.10
N VAL A 5 -3.86 5.55 -4.68
CA VAL A 5 -3.58 6.94 -5.04
C VAL A 5 -3.42 7.81 -3.80
N LEU A 6 -2.33 8.55 -3.73
CA LEU A 6 -2.09 9.61 -2.74
C LEU A 6 -2.20 10.97 -3.44
N PRO A 7 -3.34 11.67 -3.32
CA PRO A 7 -3.56 12.95 -3.98
C PRO A 7 -3.03 14.13 -3.16
N CYS A 8 -2.62 15.18 -3.86
CA CYS A 8 -2.31 16.48 -3.30
C CYS A 8 -3.01 17.56 -4.15
N PHE A 9 -4.06 18.18 -3.64
CA PHE A 9 -4.80 19.27 -4.27
C PHE A 9 -5.64 20.02 -3.25
N ASP A 10 -6.05 21.24 -3.59
CA ASP A 10 -6.97 22.04 -2.77
C ASP A 10 -8.42 21.61 -3.03
N ALA A 11 -8.96 20.81 -2.12
CA ALA A 11 -10.35 20.37 -2.18
C ALA A 11 -11.38 21.47 -1.85
N ALA A 12 -10.97 22.62 -1.34
CA ALA A 12 -11.88 23.73 -1.02
C ALA A 12 -12.59 24.28 -2.26
N ASN A 13 -11.97 24.12 -3.43
CA ASN A 13 -12.53 24.52 -4.72
C ASN A 13 -13.44 23.48 -5.36
N LEU A 14 -13.58 22.29 -4.76
CA LEU A 14 -14.44 21.21 -5.27
C LEU A 14 -15.91 21.53 -4.97
N LEU A 15 -16.48 22.41 -5.79
CA LEU A 15 -17.91 22.77 -5.71
C LEU A 15 -18.73 21.80 -6.54
N LEU A 16 -19.29 20.78 -5.89
CA LEU A 16 -20.18 19.85 -6.55
C LEU A 16 -21.57 20.44 -6.70
N PRO A 17 -22.19 20.31 -7.89
CA PRO A 17 -23.64 20.52 -8.04
C PRO A 17 -24.42 19.59 -7.11
N ASP A 18 -25.61 20.02 -6.70
CA ASP A 18 -26.52 19.14 -5.96
C ASP A 18 -26.95 17.95 -6.85
N ASP A 19 -27.15 16.80 -6.22
CA ASP A 19 -27.61 15.56 -6.88
C ASP A 19 -26.72 15.07 -8.04
N ALA A 20 -25.40 15.20 -7.88
CA ALA A 20 -24.44 14.84 -8.91
C ALA A 20 -23.33 13.91 -8.40
N ALA A 21 -22.70 13.20 -9.34
CA ALA A 21 -21.42 12.56 -9.16
C ALA A 21 -20.30 13.39 -9.84
N CYS A 22 -19.10 13.32 -9.33
CA CYS A 22 -17.96 14.01 -9.88
C CYS A 22 -16.71 13.13 -9.81
N ILE A 23 -15.97 13.09 -10.88
CA ILE A 23 -14.64 12.50 -10.94
C ILE A 23 -13.59 13.61 -10.93
N VAL A 24 -12.60 13.49 -10.05
CA VAL A 24 -11.46 14.40 -10.03
C VAL A 24 -10.50 13.98 -11.13
N THR A 25 -10.08 14.93 -11.93
CA THR A 25 -9.17 14.68 -13.06
C THR A 25 -7.95 15.60 -12.99
N ALA A 26 -6.87 15.17 -13.65
CA ALA A 26 -5.65 15.94 -13.78
C ALA A 26 -5.20 15.97 -15.25
N PRO A 27 -4.74 17.12 -15.77
CA PRO A 27 -4.22 17.18 -17.13
C PRO A 27 -2.85 16.50 -17.20
N THR A 28 -2.69 15.54 -18.13
CA THR A 28 -1.47 14.75 -18.28
C THR A 28 -1.05 14.59 -19.73
N THR A 29 0.18 14.14 -19.95
CA THR A 29 0.70 13.85 -21.29
C THR A 29 0.02 12.61 -21.88
N LEU A 30 -0.05 12.52 -23.22
CA LEU A 30 -0.70 11.40 -23.90
C LEU A 30 -0.05 10.05 -23.61
N ASN A 31 1.25 10.04 -23.35
CA ASN A 31 1.99 8.83 -23.00
C ASN A 31 1.55 8.28 -21.62
N VAL A 32 1.35 9.14 -20.64
CA VAL A 32 0.82 8.74 -19.33
C VAL A 32 -0.66 8.36 -19.45
N ALA A 33 -1.45 9.15 -20.16
CA ALA A 33 -2.87 8.92 -20.39
C ALA A 33 -3.15 7.52 -20.99
N SER A 34 -2.29 7.04 -21.88
CA SER A 34 -2.45 5.72 -22.51
C SER A 34 -2.37 4.52 -21.55
N ASN A 35 -1.86 4.73 -20.34
CA ASN A 35 -1.75 3.67 -19.32
C ASN A 35 -2.87 3.71 -18.27
N HIS A 36 -3.73 4.74 -18.32
CA HIS A 36 -4.74 5.01 -17.29
C HIS A 36 -6.14 5.20 -17.88
N GLY A 37 -7.12 5.43 -17.01
CA GLY A 37 -8.43 5.93 -17.41
C GLY A 37 -8.33 7.39 -17.87
N VAL A 38 -9.06 7.73 -18.93
CA VAL A 38 -9.15 9.09 -19.46
C VAL A 38 -10.59 9.53 -19.52
N VAL A 39 -10.84 10.75 -19.06
CA VAL A 39 -12.15 11.38 -19.06
C VAL A 39 -12.26 12.33 -20.27
N VAL A 40 -13.32 12.19 -21.04
CA VAL A 40 -13.69 13.14 -22.07
C VAL A 40 -14.75 14.07 -21.49
N ALA A 41 -14.36 15.32 -21.27
CA ALA A 41 -15.25 16.34 -20.72
C ALA A 41 -15.84 17.22 -21.81
N SER A 42 -17.08 17.69 -21.60
CA SER A 42 -17.72 18.63 -22.52
C SER A 42 -16.95 19.97 -22.52
N LYS A 43 -17.06 20.70 -23.64
CA LYS A 43 -16.46 22.02 -23.75
C LYS A 43 -17.22 23.10 -22.97
N ASP A 44 -18.48 22.80 -22.62
CA ASP A 44 -19.32 23.70 -21.86
C ASP A 44 -19.17 23.41 -20.37
N GLY A 45 -18.50 24.28 -19.64
CA GLY A 45 -18.23 24.11 -18.23
C GLY A 45 -18.05 25.43 -17.48
N THR A 46 -17.84 25.32 -16.18
CA THR A 46 -17.47 26.47 -15.33
C THR A 46 -15.96 26.45 -15.16
N GLU A 47 -15.31 27.54 -15.51
CA GLU A 47 -13.87 27.72 -15.28
C GLU A 47 -13.64 28.65 -14.10
N GLY A 48 -12.73 28.24 -13.21
CA GLY A 48 -12.16 29.07 -12.16
C GLY A 48 -10.70 29.39 -12.47
N GLN A 49 -10.03 30.08 -11.55
CA GLN A 49 -8.64 30.48 -11.75
C GLN A 49 -7.69 29.25 -11.85
N ASN A 50 -7.94 28.19 -11.05
CA ASN A 50 -7.08 27.00 -10.96
C ASN A 50 -7.86 25.69 -11.17
N TYR A 51 -9.09 25.74 -11.66
CA TYR A 51 -9.90 24.54 -11.91
C TYR A 51 -10.91 24.74 -13.05
N SER A 52 -11.36 23.63 -13.59
CA SER A 52 -12.55 23.58 -14.45
C SER A 52 -13.52 22.48 -13.97
N LEU A 53 -14.83 22.74 -14.14
CA LEU A 53 -15.89 21.80 -13.85
C LEU A 53 -16.78 21.63 -15.09
N CYS A 54 -16.70 20.47 -15.72
CA CYS A 54 -17.40 20.17 -16.97
C CYS A 54 -18.21 18.88 -16.85
N LEU A 55 -19.23 18.69 -17.68
CA LEU A 55 -19.92 17.40 -17.80
C LEU A 55 -18.98 16.36 -18.42
N VAL A 56 -19.14 15.11 -18.00
CA VAL A 56 -18.43 13.98 -18.60
C VAL A 56 -19.24 13.47 -19.78
N ASP A 57 -18.64 13.54 -20.98
CA ASP A 57 -19.24 13.03 -22.21
C ASP A 57 -18.90 11.56 -22.43
N ASN A 58 -17.66 11.16 -22.11
CA ASN A 58 -17.21 9.78 -22.33
C ASN A 58 -16.05 9.41 -21.39
N LEU A 59 -15.81 8.12 -21.31
CA LEU A 59 -14.69 7.50 -20.56
C LEU A 59 -13.92 6.56 -21.48
N LEU A 60 -12.60 6.65 -21.46
CA LEU A 60 -11.73 5.77 -22.20
C LEU A 60 -10.82 5.02 -21.23
N GLN A 61 -10.65 3.72 -21.39
CA GLN A 61 -9.82 2.90 -20.53
C GLN A 61 -8.55 2.46 -21.26
N LYS A 62 -7.39 2.92 -20.77
CA LYS A 62 -6.08 2.66 -21.37
C LYS A 62 -6.08 2.87 -22.89
N PRO A 63 -6.49 4.04 -23.35
CA PRO A 63 -6.68 4.30 -24.78
C PRO A 63 -5.32 4.42 -25.49
N THR A 64 -5.27 3.93 -26.69
CA THR A 64 -4.18 4.27 -27.62
C THR A 64 -4.24 5.76 -27.99
N VAL A 65 -3.13 6.35 -28.44
CA VAL A 65 -3.12 7.74 -28.90
C VAL A 65 -4.13 7.97 -30.03
N ARG A 66 -4.37 6.98 -30.87
CA ARG A 66 -5.39 7.04 -31.93
C ARG A 66 -6.80 7.16 -31.34
N GLU A 67 -7.12 6.36 -30.34
CA GLU A 67 -8.42 6.40 -29.65
C GLU A 67 -8.62 7.71 -28.90
N LEU A 68 -7.55 8.31 -28.34
CA LEU A 68 -7.61 9.65 -27.75
C LEU A 68 -7.99 10.73 -28.76
N VAL A 69 -7.45 10.66 -29.99
CA VAL A 69 -7.79 11.59 -31.08
C VAL A 69 -9.22 11.35 -31.56
N GLU A 70 -9.57 10.10 -31.89
CA GLU A 70 -10.91 9.72 -32.36
C GLU A 70 -12.00 10.02 -31.31
N GLY A 71 -11.70 9.83 -30.04
CA GLY A 71 -12.59 10.13 -28.90
C GLY A 71 -12.63 11.59 -28.48
N GLN A 72 -11.93 12.49 -29.18
CA GLN A 72 -11.85 13.93 -28.84
C GLN A 72 -11.40 14.17 -27.39
N ALA A 73 -10.52 13.31 -26.85
CA ALA A 73 -10.04 13.36 -25.48
C ALA A 73 -8.83 14.29 -25.28
N ILE A 74 -8.34 14.91 -26.34
CA ILE A 74 -7.16 15.77 -26.31
C ILE A 74 -7.61 17.22 -26.09
N LEU A 75 -7.09 17.84 -25.04
CA LEU A 75 -7.27 19.25 -24.73
C LEU A 75 -6.55 20.15 -25.75
N ASP A 76 -6.90 21.43 -25.78
CA ASP A 76 -6.31 22.41 -26.70
C ASP A 76 -4.79 22.59 -26.50
N ASP A 77 -4.26 22.27 -25.31
CA ASP A 77 -2.84 22.29 -24.97
C ASP A 77 -2.10 20.96 -25.28
N GLY A 78 -2.78 19.99 -25.89
CA GLY A 78 -2.22 18.70 -26.29
C GLY A 78 -2.15 17.65 -25.16
N ARG A 79 -2.71 17.93 -23.98
CA ARG A 79 -2.83 17.00 -22.86
C ARG A 79 -4.17 16.26 -22.90
N ALA A 80 -4.36 15.30 -21.98
CA ALA A 80 -5.62 14.61 -21.77
C ALA A 80 -5.99 14.64 -20.27
N LEU A 81 -7.28 14.48 -19.94
CA LEU A 81 -7.74 14.43 -18.55
C LEU A 81 -7.63 13.01 -18.01
N LEU A 82 -6.65 12.80 -17.14
CA LEU A 82 -6.44 11.54 -16.45
C LEU A 82 -7.50 11.38 -15.34
N ASP A 83 -8.08 10.20 -15.23
CA ASP A 83 -8.84 9.78 -14.05
C ASP A 83 -7.89 9.54 -12.88
N THR A 84 -8.13 10.23 -11.78
CA THR A 84 -7.31 10.10 -10.57
C THR A 84 -7.82 9.05 -9.59
N GLY A 85 -8.92 8.35 -9.90
CA GLY A 85 -9.56 7.41 -8.98
C GLY A 85 -10.29 8.07 -7.80
N ILE A 86 -10.46 9.39 -7.81
CA ILE A 86 -11.18 10.13 -6.78
C ILE A 86 -12.56 10.48 -7.29
N ILE A 87 -13.58 9.96 -6.63
CA ILE A 87 -14.97 10.20 -6.98
C ILE A 87 -15.68 10.81 -5.78
N ALA A 88 -16.38 11.90 -6.00
CA ALA A 88 -17.23 12.55 -5.03
C ALA A 88 -18.70 12.44 -5.50
N VAL A 89 -19.60 12.10 -4.59
CA VAL A 89 -21.02 11.93 -4.87
C VAL A 89 -21.82 12.71 -3.83
N ARG A 90 -22.84 13.45 -4.27
CA ARG A 90 -23.61 14.32 -3.40
C ARG A 90 -25.12 14.18 -3.63
N GLY A 91 -25.90 14.51 -2.59
CA GLY A 91 -27.35 14.64 -2.64
C GLY A 91 -28.07 13.33 -2.95
N GLN A 92 -29.04 13.38 -3.85
CA GLN A 92 -29.84 12.23 -4.24
C GLN A 92 -28.99 11.15 -4.93
N ALA A 93 -27.96 11.53 -5.69
CA ALA A 93 -27.03 10.56 -6.31
C ALA A 93 -26.32 9.69 -5.26
N TRP A 94 -25.95 10.28 -4.13
CA TRP A 94 -25.40 9.53 -3.00
C TRP A 94 -26.43 8.62 -2.33
N GLN A 95 -27.66 9.14 -2.10
CA GLN A 95 -28.72 8.35 -1.47
C GLN A 95 -29.07 7.12 -2.32
N GLU A 96 -29.08 7.24 -3.63
CA GLU A 96 -29.34 6.12 -4.53
C GLU A 96 -28.20 5.13 -4.63
N LEU A 97 -26.95 5.62 -4.62
CA LEU A 97 -25.79 4.75 -4.52
C LEU A 97 -25.84 3.92 -3.22
N VAL A 98 -26.19 4.56 -2.10
CA VAL A 98 -26.37 3.87 -0.81
C VAL A 98 -27.57 2.94 -0.85
N ALA A 99 -28.70 3.36 -1.41
CA ALA A 99 -29.88 2.53 -1.57
C ALA A 99 -29.61 1.30 -2.43
N LEU A 100 -28.79 1.43 -3.46
CA LEU A 100 -28.34 0.30 -4.27
C LEU A 100 -27.59 -0.75 -3.43
N ALA A 101 -26.83 -0.33 -2.43
CA ALA A 101 -26.13 -1.25 -1.51
C ALA A 101 -27.07 -1.90 -0.48
N TYR A 102 -28.21 -1.29 -0.16
CA TYR A 102 -29.10 -1.75 0.94
C TYR A 102 -30.48 -2.27 0.51
N SER A 103 -31.07 -1.82 -0.57
CA SER A 103 -32.50 -2.07 -0.84
C SER A 103 -32.86 -2.89 -2.10
N SER A 104 -32.13 -2.78 -3.18
CA SER A 104 -32.41 -3.66 -4.35
C SER A 104 -31.65 -4.98 -4.37
N SER A 105 -31.15 -5.28 -3.46
CA SER A 105 -29.79 -5.54 -3.26
C SER A 105 -29.53 -6.78 -2.44
N GLN A 106 -30.51 -7.31 -1.82
CA GLN A 106 -30.30 -8.65 -1.29
C GLN A 106 -29.92 -9.57 -2.44
N THR A 107 -30.59 -9.48 -3.57
CA THR A 107 -30.27 -10.24 -4.78
C THR A 107 -28.96 -9.84 -5.43
N MET A 108 -28.66 -8.55 -5.62
CA MET A 108 -27.43 -8.12 -6.31
C MET A 108 -26.18 -8.36 -5.44
N VAL A 109 -26.24 -7.99 -4.16
CA VAL A 109 -25.13 -8.23 -3.22
C VAL A 109 -24.93 -9.73 -2.95
N GLU A 110 -26.01 -10.49 -2.75
CA GLU A 110 -25.95 -11.94 -2.65
C GLU A 110 -25.40 -12.59 -3.91
N GLU A 111 -25.76 -12.08 -5.09
CA GLU A 111 -25.23 -12.58 -6.36
C GLU A 111 -23.76 -12.22 -6.55
N ILE A 112 -23.31 -11.03 -6.16
CA ILE A 112 -21.89 -10.65 -6.14
C ILE A 112 -21.13 -11.59 -5.21
N ILE A 113 -21.63 -11.81 -4.00
CA ILE A 113 -20.97 -12.68 -2.99
C ILE A 113 -20.96 -14.14 -3.46
N THR A 114 -22.09 -14.66 -3.94
CA THR A 114 -22.26 -16.08 -4.30
C THR A 114 -21.65 -16.44 -5.64
N SER A 115 -21.83 -15.60 -6.66
CA SER A 115 -21.31 -15.83 -8.01
C SER A 115 -19.86 -15.37 -8.19
N ARG A 116 -19.30 -14.69 -7.18
CA ARG A 116 -17.95 -14.12 -7.22
C ARG A 116 -17.73 -13.13 -8.38
N LYS A 117 -18.79 -12.50 -8.87
CA LYS A 117 -18.68 -11.45 -9.87
C LYS A 117 -18.17 -10.19 -9.21
N GLU A 118 -17.13 -9.62 -9.76
CA GLU A 118 -16.59 -8.32 -9.32
C GLU A 118 -17.43 -7.19 -9.91
N LEU A 119 -17.71 -6.18 -9.09
CA LEU A 119 -18.27 -4.91 -9.53
C LEU A 119 -17.12 -3.92 -9.66
N SER A 120 -16.82 -3.51 -10.87
CA SER A 120 -15.76 -2.53 -11.13
C SER A 120 -16.26 -1.13 -10.78
N LEU A 121 -15.48 -0.41 -9.96
CA LEU A 121 -15.78 0.99 -9.66
C LEU A 121 -15.87 1.82 -10.94
N TYR A 122 -14.91 1.67 -11.83
CA TYR A 122 -14.79 2.49 -13.02
C TYR A 122 -15.68 2.00 -14.17
N GLU A 123 -15.61 0.72 -14.50
CA GLU A 123 -16.32 0.17 -15.65
C GLU A 123 -17.81 -0.05 -15.39
N ASP A 124 -18.24 -0.19 -14.14
CA ASP A 124 -19.63 -0.45 -13.82
C ASP A 124 -20.28 0.78 -13.13
N LEU A 125 -19.77 1.21 -11.97
CA LEU A 125 -20.40 2.30 -11.21
C LEU A 125 -20.25 3.66 -11.91
N VAL A 126 -19.03 4.05 -12.28
CA VAL A 126 -18.78 5.35 -12.94
C VAL A 126 -19.44 5.39 -14.31
N ALA A 127 -19.37 4.30 -15.06
CA ALA A 127 -20.03 4.21 -16.36
C ALA A 127 -21.55 4.37 -16.29
N ALA A 128 -22.19 4.04 -15.16
CA ALA A 128 -23.63 4.19 -15.00
C ALA A 128 -24.09 5.66 -15.00
N TRP A 129 -23.23 6.59 -14.57
CA TRP A 129 -23.51 8.03 -14.62
C TRP A 129 -23.23 8.67 -15.99
N VAL A 130 -22.61 7.93 -16.94
CA VAL A 130 -22.20 8.45 -18.25
C VAL A 130 -23.10 7.88 -19.34
N PRO A 131 -24.04 8.66 -19.92
CA PRO A 131 -25.06 8.14 -20.85
C PRO A 131 -24.48 7.43 -22.08
N THR A 132 -23.36 7.89 -22.61
CA THR A 132 -22.69 7.26 -23.77
C THR A 132 -22.20 5.83 -23.50
N LYS A 133 -22.07 5.44 -22.21
CA LYS A 133 -21.69 4.08 -21.80
C LYS A 133 -22.88 3.15 -21.55
N HIS A 134 -24.12 3.66 -21.53
CA HIS A 134 -25.28 2.85 -21.13
C HIS A 134 -25.54 1.67 -22.06
N GLU A 135 -25.34 1.81 -23.38
CA GLU A 135 -25.51 0.69 -24.31
C GLU A 135 -24.50 -0.44 -24.05
N TRP A 136 -23.26 -0.09 -23.84
CA TRP A 136 -22.20 -1.03 -23.47
C TRP A 136 -22.45 -1.65 -22.10
N LEU A 137 -22.84 -0.84 -21.09
CA LEU A 137 -23.06 -1.28 -19.71
C LEU A 137 -24.26 -2.26 -19.60
N ARG A 138 -25.30 -2.13 -20.44
CA ARG A 138 -26.45 -3.07 -20.46
C ARG A 138 -26.06 -4.53 -20.72
N ASN A 139 -24.91 -4.76 -21.35
CA ASN A 139 -24.38 -6.10 -21.65
C ASN A 139 -23.49 -6.66 -20.55
N ARG A 140 -23.25 -5.87 -19.49
CA ARG A 140 -22.45 -6.29 -18.34
C ARG A 140 -23.34 -6.82 -17.20
N PRO A 141 -22.78 -7.63 -16.27
CA PRO A 141 -23.48 -8.00 -15.06
C PRO A 141 -23.98 -6.77 -14.30
N PHE A 142 -25.23 -6.80 -13.84
CA PHE A 142 -25.90 -5.71 -13.11
C PHE A 142 -26.05 -4.36 -13.87
N GLY A 143 -25.66 -4.30 -15.12
CA GLY A 143 -25.64 -3.04 -15.86
C GLY A 143 -27.01 -2.37 -16.00
N LYS A 144 -28.09 -3.14 -16.12
CA LYS A 144 -29.46 -2.60 -16.19
C LYS A 144 -29.90 -1.98 -14.86
N GLU A 145 -29.59 -2.64 -13.78
CA GLU A 145 -29.88 -2.20 -12.41
C GLU A 145 -29.08 -0.93 -12.07
N LEU A 146 -27.81 -0.90 -12.42
CA LEU A 146 -26.94 0.26 -12.23
C LEU A 146 -27.45 1.48 -13.02
N ILE A 147 -27.80 1.30 -14.29
CA ILE A 147 -28.35 2.39 -15.12
C ILE A 147 -29.70 2.87 -14.56
N ALA A 148 -30.57 1.96 -14.13
CA ALA A 148 -31.86 2.33 -13.56
C ALA A 148 -31.73 3.15 -12.28
N ALA A 149 -30.78 2.81 -11.44
CA ALA A 149 -30.52 3.49 -10.17
C ALA A 149 -29.75 4.81 -10.35
N LEU A 150 -28.68 4.81 -11.13
CA LEU A 150 -27.70 5.90 -11.16
C LEU A 150 -27.74 6.75 -12.44
N GLY A 151 -28.27 6.21 -13.55
CA GLY A 151 -28.14 6.80 -14.88
C GLY A 151 -28.92 8.11 -15.11
N ARG A 152 -29.77 8.53 -14.16
CA ARG A 152 -30.48 9.82 -14.22
C ARG A 152 -29.65 11.00 -13.70
N HIS A 153 -28.60 10.74 -12.92
CA HIS A 153 -27.73 11.77 -12.37
C HIS A 153 -26.60 12.10 -13.34
N LYS A 154 -26.13 13.34 -13.25
CA LYS A 154 -25.03 13.81 -14.09
C LYS A 154 -23.69 13.49 -13.46
N MET A 155 -22.74 13.10 -14.29
CA MET A 155 -21.33 12.99 -13.95
C MET A 155 -20.58 14.24 -14.39
N PHE A 156 -19.84 14.84 -13.46
CA PHE A 156 -18.97 15.96 -13.74
C PHE A 156 -17.50 15.53 -13.66
N SER A 157 -16.65 16.20 -14.40
CA SER A 157 -15.21 16.18 -14.26
C SER A 157 -14.76 17.45 -13.56
N PHE A 158 -14.13 17.33 -12.41
CA PHE A 158 -13.44 18.44 -11.76
C PHE A 158 -11.96 18.31 -12.07
N CYS A 159 -11.44 19.18 -12.93
CA CYS A 159 -10.04 19.28 -13.25
C CYS A 159 -9.40 20.35 -12.37
N SER A 160 -8.45 19.99 -11.51
CA SER A 160 -7.60 20.93 -10.78
C SER A 160 -6.27 21.04 -11.50
N TYR A 161 -5.85 22.27 -11.83
CA TYR A 161 -4.58 22.51 -12.50
C TYR A 161 -3.37 22.42 -11.55
N ASP A 162 -3.62 22.52 -10.23
CA ASP A 162 -2.63 22.34 -9.17
C ASP A 162 -2.62 20.90 -8.60
N PHE A 163 -3.32 19.99 -9.27
CA PHE A 163 -3.41 18.60 -8.83
C PHE A 163 -2.12 17.85 -9.09
N SER A 164 -1.62 17.23 -8.07
CA SER A 164 -0.59 16.21 -8.19
C SER A 164 -1.02 14.95 -7.42
N PHE A 165 -0.55 13.80 -7.85
CA PHE A 165 -0.81 12.56 -7.15
C PHE A 165 0.36 11.59 -7.33
N LEU A 166 0.47 10.67 -6.38
CA LEU A 166 1.34 9.51 -6.49
C LEU A 166 0.47 8.28 -6.65
N HIS A 167 0.81 7.47 -7.61
CA HIS A 167 0.14 6.21 -7.89
C HIS A 167 0.97 5.06 -7.34
N PHE A 168 0.32 4.12 -6.65
CA PHE A 168 0.93 2.95 -6.01
C PHE A 168 0.38 1.65 -6.60
N GLY A 169 0.07 1.63 -7.88
CA GLY A 169 -0.58 0.51 -8.54
C GLY A 169 0.32 -0.69 -8.80
N THR A 170 1.64 -0.53 -8.67
CA THR A 170 2.63 -1.60 -8.82
C THR A 170 3.64 -1.60 -7.68
N SER A 171 4.24 -2.77 -7.41
CA SER A 171 5.30 -2.87 -6.39
C SER A 171 6.50 -1.97 -6.71
N ALA A 172 6.83 -1.80 -8.00
CA ALA A 172 7.90 -0.91 -8.41
C ALA A 172 7.59 0.55 -8.07
N GLU A 173 6.38 1.04 -8.36
CA GLU A 173 5.95 2.39 -7.98
C GLU A 173 5.96 2.60 -6.47
N VAL A 174 5.51 1.61 -5.69
CA VAL A 174 5.61 1.65 -4.22
C VAL A 174 7.05 1.84 -3.78
N LEU A 175 7.98 1.08 -4.36
CA LEU A 175 9.39 1.19 -4.03
C LEU A 175 9.96 2.54 -4.45
N ASP A 176 9.70 2.99 -5.66
CA ASP A 176 10.18 4.27 -6.19
C ASP A 176 9.69 5.45 -5.35
N HIS A 177 8.41 5.44 -4.95
CA HIS A 177 7.84 6.52 -4.16
C HIS A 177 8.29 6.51 -2.69
N LEU A 178 8.54 5.35 -2.08
CA LEU A 178 8.90 5.25 -0.67
C LEU A 178 10.42 5.15 -0.45
N ALA A 179 11.13 4.39 -1.26
CA ALA A 179 12.57 4.13 -1.10
C ALA A 179 13.45 4.78 -2.17
N GLY A 180 12.89 5.29 -3.25
CA GLY A 180 13.63 5.98 -4.32
C GLY A 180 14.44 7.17 -3.79
N SER A 181 15.61 7.39 -4.37
CA SER A 181 16.57 8.41 -3.92
C SER A 181 16.02 9.86 -3.98
N TYR A 182 14.98 10.07 -4.78
CA TYR A 182 14.32 11.37 -4.98
C TYR A 182 12.96 11.47 -4.27
N SER A 183 12.57 10.43 -3.52
CA SER A 183 11.30 10.44 -2.80
C SER A 183 11.34 11.41 -1.62
N GLY A 184 10.55 12.47 -1.69
CA GLY A 184 10.30 13.39 -0.58
C GLY A 184 9.28 12.88 0.44
N LEU A 185 8.62 11.73 0.18
CA LEU A 185 7.58 11.19 1.04
C LEU A 185 8.10 10.67 2.37
N VAL A 186 9.28 10.06 2.36
CA VAL A 186 9.89 9.47 3.55
C VAL A 186 11.05 10.34 3.98
N GLY A 187 10.80 11.27 4.88
CA GLY A 187 11.82 12.16 5.43
C GLY A 187 12.85 11.44 6.32
N ARG A 188 12.47 10.31 6.93
CA ARG A 188 13.37 9.40 7.64
C ARG A 188 13.31 8.02 7.04
N ARG A 189 14.47 7.50 6.66
CA ARG A 189 14.56 6.19 6.05
C ARG A 189 14.50 5.04 7.07
N HIS A 190 14.99 5.26 8.30
CA HIS A 190 15.00 4.24 9.34
C HIS A 190 14.08 4.66 10.49
N MET A 191 12.90 4.07 10.56
CA MET A 191 11.93 4.17 11.66
C MET A 191 11.73 2.77 12.24
N CYS A 192 12.76 2.25 12.92
CA CYS A 192 12.80 0.86 13.35
C CYS A 192 13.62 0.74 14.65
N SER A 193 13.44 -0.39 15.34
CA SER A 193 14.34 -0.82 16.39
C SER A 193 15.48 -1.60 15.77
N VAL A 194 16.70 -1.05 15.84
CA VAL A 194 17.94 -1.72 15.45
C VAL A 194 18.81 -1.84 16.68
N PRO A 195 19.45 -3.00 16.97
CA PRO A 195 20.31 -3.13 18.12
C PRO A 195 21.52 -2.17 18.02
N GLU A 196 21.95 -1.62 19.16
CA GLU A 196 23.09 -0.73 19.27
C GLU A 196 24.42 -1.35 18.79
N THR A 197 24.49 -2.67 18.68
CA THR A 197 25.67 -3.36 18.20
C THR A 197 25.68 -3.44 16.68
N THR A 198 26.76 -3.03 16.09
CA THR A 198 27.13 -2.94 14.67
C THR A 198 27.01 -4.26 13.84
N ALA A 199 26.15 -5.17 14.24
CA ALA A 199 26.02 -6.48 13.63
C ALA A 199 24.98 -6.54 12.49
N CYS A 200 24.36 -5.41 12.12
CA CYS A 200 23.48 -5.30 10.97
C CYS A 200 24.18 -4.55 9.84
N ASP A 201 24.11 -5.10 8.64
CA ASP A 201 24.60 -4.46 7.42
C ASP A 201 23.41 -3.86 6.67
N ILE A 202 23.11 -2.60 6.97
CA ILE A 202 21.97 -1.87 6.40
C ILE A 202 22.51 -0.66 5.65
N THR A 203 22.17 -0.56 4.37
CA THR A 203 22.60 0.57 3.54
C THR A 203 21.81 1.84 3.88
N ALA A 204 22.43 3.01 3.70
CA ALA A 204 21.84 4.29 4.01
C ALA A 204 20.61 4.63 3.12
N THR A 205 20.50 4.01 1.94
CA THR A 205 19.39 4.23 0.99
C THR A 205 18.17 3.36 1.28
N THR A 206 18.31 2.34 2.12
CA THR A 206 17.21 1.47 2.55
C THR A 206 16.19 2.23 3.39
N VAL A 207 14.93 1.93 3.22
CA VAL A 207 13.83 2.44 4.06
C VAL A 207 13.30 1.32 4.93
N ILE A 208 13.32 1.53 6.24
CA ILE A 208 12.81 0.58 7.23
C ILE A 208 11.81 1.29 8.12
N LEU A 209 10.54 0.88 8.05
CA LEU A 209 9.45 1.51 8.77
C LEU A 209 8.75 0.49 9.67
N CYS A 210 8.44 0.88 10.91
CA CYS A 210 7.69 0.08 11.88
C CYS A 210 8.21 -1.35 12.05
N SER A 211 9.54 -1.54 11.95
CA SER A 211 10.15 -2.87 11.88
C SER A 211 11.17 -3.09 12.99
N LYS A 212 11.41 -4.34 13.35
CA LYS A 212 12.44 -4.77 14.29
C LYS A 212 13.50 -5.54 13.55
N ILE A 213 14.72 -5.01 13.57
CA ILE A 213 15.87 -5.63 12.92
C ILE A 213 16.87 -6.08 13.99
N SER A 214 17.28 -7.32 13.95
CA SER A 214 18.26 -7.88 14.92
C SER A 214 19.60 -8.16 14.25
N ALA A 215 20.59 -8.45 15.07
CA ALA A 215 21.94 -8.80 14.59
C ALA A 215 21.91 -9.94 13.55
N GLY A 216 22.82 -9.89 12.59
CA GLY A 216 22.95 -10.88 11.51
C GLY A 216 22.06 -10.63 10.29
N VAL A 217 21.26 -9.56 10.29
CA VAL A 217 20.45 -9.14 9.14
C VAL A 217 21.25 -8.20 8.24
N SER A 218 21.21 -8.45 6.94
CA SER A 218 21.78 -7.60 5.89
C SER A 218 20.68 -7.17 4.93
N ILE A 219 20.60 -5.86 4.61
CA ILE A 219 19.59 -5.30 3.73
C ILE A 219 20.26 -4.43 2.67
N GLY A 220 20.02 -4.78 1.40
CA GLY A 220 20.61 -4.12 0.24
C GLY A 220 20.01 -2.73 -0.04
N GLU A 221 20.64 -2.03 -0.98
CA GLU A 221 20.32 -0.66 -1.36
C GLU A 221 18.90 -0.50 -1.88
N ASP A 222 18.32 0.68 -1.66
CA ASP A 222 17.03 1.10 -2.19
C ASP A 222 15.89 0.11 -1.91
N SER A 223 15.95 -0.61 -0.78
CA SER A 223 14.96 -1.59 -0.35
C SER A 223 13.99 -1.00 0.66
N LEU A 224 12.79 -1.57 0.74
CA LEU A 224 11.75 -1.20 1.69
C LEU A 224 11.44 -2.38 2.61
N VAL A 225 11.56 -2.17 3.93
CA VAL A 225 11.09 -3.11 4.95
C VAL A 225 10.03 -2.42 5.80
N TYR A 226 8.83 -2.98 5.82
CA TYR A 226 7.70 -2.40 6.53
C TYR A 226 7.03 -3.43 7.43
N ASP A 227 6.69 -3.01 8.66
CA ASP A 227 5.92 -3.80 9.64
C ASP A 227 6.44 -5.24 9.82
N SER A 228 7.77 -5.40 9.87
CA SER A 228 8.43 -6.71 9.85
C SER A 228 9.37 -6.89 11.03
N SER A 229 9.58 -8.14 11.44
CA SER A 229 10.55 -8.52 12.45
C SER A 229 11.54 -9.53 11.88
N LEU A 230 12.78 -9.10 11.71
CA LEU A 230 13.84 -9.88 11.08
C LEU A 230 14.96 -10.16 12.08
N SER A 231 15.26 -11.42 12.30
CA SER A 231 16.35 -11.84 13.19
C SER A 231 17.09 -13.06 12.66
N GLY A 232 18.35 -13.22 13.07
CA GLY A 232 19.22 -14.30 12.64
C GLY A 232 19.87 -14.03 11.28
N ARG A 233 20.24 -15.07 10.57
CA ARG A 233 20.93 -14.96 9.28
C ARG A 233 19.93 -14.67 8.16
N VAL A 234 19.62 -13.38 7.94
CA VAL A 234 18.70 -12.91 6.90
C VAL A 234 19.42 -11.96 5.97
N ARG A 235 19.35 -12.21 4.68
CA ARG A 235 19.84 -11.32 3.64
C ARG A 235 18.71 -10.89 2.73
N ILE A 236 18.44 -9.62 2.69
CA ILE A 236 17.49 -8.98 1.75
C ILE A 236 18.30 -8.31 0.65
N GLY A 237 18.03 -8.66 -0.59
CA GLY A 237 18.66 -8.08 -1.77
C GLY A 237 18.29 -6.63 -1.99
N SER A 238 19.01 -5.97 -2.89
CA SER A 238 18.75 -4.57 -3.28
C SER A 238 17.45 -4.41 -4.05
N GLN A 239 16.84 -3.23 -3.96
CA GLN A 239 15.57 -2.90 -4.64
C GLN A 239 14.45 -3.90 -4.33
N SER A 240 14.36 -4.34 -3.09
CA SER A 240 13.41 -5.37 -2.65
C SER A 240 12.41 -4.82 -1.64
N ILE A 241 11.24 -5.44 -1.56
CA ILE A 241 10.16 -5.06 -0.64
C ILE A 241 9.88 -6.22 0.31
N VAL A 242 9.85 -5.93 1.62
CA VAL A 242 9.47 -6.90 2.67
C VAL A 242 8.39 -6.28 3.55
N VAL A 243 7.23 -6.94 3.66
CA VAL A 243 6.08 -6.41 4.39
C VAL A 243 5.44 -7.46 5.29
N GLY A 244 5.24 -7.13 6.57
CA GLY A 244 4.50 -7.97 7.53
C GLY A 244 5.15 -9.32 7.83
N VAL A 245 6.45 -9.47 7.60
CA VAL A 245 7.16 -10.75 7.68
C VAL A 245 7.83 -10.92 9.04
N ASN A 246 7.65 -12.10 9.63
CA ASN A 246 8.29 -12.46 10.89
C ASN A 246 9.28 -13.60 10.67
N ILE A 247 10.58 -13.27 10.57
CA ILE A 247 11.66 -14.25 10.47
C ILE A 247 12.46 -14.20 11.77
N HIS A 248 12.38 -15.28 12.53
CA HIS A 248 13.13 -15.44 13.77
C HIS A 248 14.08 -16.63 13.66
N GLU A 249 15.28 -16.49 14.19
CA GLU A 249 16.19 -17.61 14.37
C GLU A 249 15.51 -18.59 15.35
N LEU A 250 15.21 -19.78 14.85
CA LEU A 250 14.61 -20.82 15.67
C LEU A 250 15.70 -21.35 16.61
N HIS A 251 15.80 -20.79 17.79
CA HIS A 251 16.53 -21.37 18.92
C HIS A 251 15.68 -22.54 19.45
N GLY A 252 15.73 -23.67 18.76
CA GLY A 252 15.04 -24.88 19.20
C GLY A 252 16.00 -25.82 19.91
N ASP A 253 15.74 -26.09 21.17
CA ASP A 253 16.30 -27.24 21.91
C ASP A 253 15.80 -28.60 21.37
N SER A 254 15.11 -28.61 20.25
CA SER A 254 14.61 -29.84 19.62
C SER A 254 15.68 -30.45 18.71
N PRO A 255 16.19 -31.65 19.03
CA PRO A 255 17.22 -32.32 18.24
C PRO A 255 16.79 -32.80 16.85
N GLN A 256 15.50 -32.61 16.48
CA GLN A 256 14.94 -33.07 15.21
C GLN A 256 14.74 -31.96 14.17
N ILE A 257 14.90 -30.68 14.54
CA ILE A 257 14.90 -29.60 13.57
C ILE A 257 16.29 -29.58 12.94
N ILE A 258 16.35 -29.88 11.66
CA ILE A 258 17.54 -29.73 10.83
C ILE A 258 18.16 -28.40 11.22
N ARG A 259 19.35 -28.41 11.81
CA ARG A 259 20.18 -27.23 12.03
C ARG A 259 20.50 -26.66 10.65
N SER A 260 19.54 -25.96 10.06
CA SER A 260 19.75 -25.24 8.84
C SER A 260 20.67 -24.06 9.16
N SER A 261 21.94 -24.25 8.93
CA SER A 261 22.93 -23.16 8.88
C SER A 261 22.68 -22.26 7.68
N THR A 262 21.55 -22.41 7.00
CA THR A 262 21.20 -21.70 5.79
C THR A 262 20.69 -20.31 6.14
N CYS A 263 21.36 -19.32 5.59
CA CYS A 263 20.90 -17.93 5.57
C CYS A 263 19.66 -17.83 4.73
N PHE A 264 18.57 -17.23 5.26
CA PHE A 264 17.44 -16.86 4.40
C PHE A 264 17.89 -15.76 3.45
N THR A 265 17.67 -15.93 2.17
CA THR A 265 18.07 -14.97 1.14
C THR A 265 16.90 -14.63 0.24
N LEU A 266 16.47 -13.37 0.29
CA LEU A 266 15.62 -12.76 -0.71
C LEU A 266 16.53 -12.15 -1.78
N PRO A 267 16.43 -12.58 -3.05
CA PRO A 267 17.24 -12.01 -4.12
C PRO A 267 16.92 -10.53 -4.39
N ASP A 268 17.79 -9.85 -5.15
CA ASP A 268 17.56 -8.48 -5.59
C ASP A 268 16.28 -8.37 -6.40
N ARG A 269 15.57 -7.26 -6.25
CA ARG A 269 14.34 -6.93 -7.01
C ARG A 269 13.22 -7.94 -6.79
N HIS A 270 13.06 -8.39 -5.55
CA HIS A 270 11.98 -9.28 -5.13
C HIS A 270 11.09 -8.64 -4.08
N CYS A 271 9.85 -9.09 -4.04
CA CYS A 271 8.87 -8.74 -3.02
C CYS A 271 8.55 -9.96 -2.17
N LEU A 272 8.42 -9.74 -0.88
CA LEU A 272 8.08 -10.73 0.12
C LEU A 272 7.06 -10.18 1.09
N TRP A 273 5.94 -10.87 1.29
CA TRP A 273 4.98 -10.51 2.33
C TRP A 273 4.33 -11.74 2.94
N GLU A 274 3.85 -11.60 4.18
CA GLU A 274 3.19 -12.66 4.92
C GLU A 274 1.82 -12.22 5.37
N VAL A 275 0.80 -13.07 5.17
CA VAL A 275 -0.59 -12.76 5.51
C VAL A 275 -1.26 -13.89 6.27
N PRO A 276 -2.11 -13.59 7.27
CA PRO A 276 -2.94 -14.56 7.97
C PRO A 276 -4.16 -14.96 7.13
N LEU A 277 -4.65 -16.18 7.33
CA LEU A 277 -5.85 -16.69 6.67
C LEU A 277 -7.06 -16.66 7.60
N VAL A 278 -8.22 -16.29 7.02
CA VAL A 278 -9.51 -16.25 7.74
C VAL A 278 -9.85 -17.61 8.36
N ASN A 279 -10.36 -17.58 9.60
CA ASN A 279 -10.80 -18.74 10.35
C ASN A 279 -9.73 -19.82 10.58
N SER A 280 -8.47 -19.44 10.57
CA SER A 280 -7.36 -20.36 10.79
C SER A 280 -6.20 -19.64 11.50
N MET A 281 -5.30 -20.41 12.09
CA MET A 281 -4.03 -19.88 12.61
C MET A 281 -2.92 -19.93 11.55
N GLU A 282 -3.28 -20.34 10.34
CA GLU A 282 -2.35 -20.49 9.23
C GLU A 282 -1.98 -19.14 8.62
N ARG A 283 -0.78 -19.09 8.12
CA ARG A 283 -0.24 -17.92 7.41
C ARG A 283 0.35 -18.38 6.08
N VAL A 284 0.39 -17.47 5.15
CA VAL A 284 0.96 -17.70 3.83
C VAL A 284 2.01 -16.63 3.55
N MET A 285 3.18 -17.09 3.13
CA MET A 285 4.24 -16.23 2.65
C MET A 285 4.17 -16.17 1.12
N VAL A 286 4.11 -14.96 0.60
CA VAL A 286 4.04 -14.68 -0.84
C VAL A 286 5.33 -14.00 -1.27
N TYR A 287 5.83 -14.41 -2.42
CA TYR A 287 7.01 -13.83 -3.04
C TYR A 287 6.79 -13.71 -4.54
N CYS A 288 7.34 -12.65 -5.12
CA CYS A 288 7.35 -12.42 -6.57
C CYS A 288 8.51 -11.48 -6.94
N GLY A 289 8.78 -11.32 -8.21
CA GLY A 289 9.68 -10.29 -8.70
C GLY A 289 9.05 -8.90 -8.60
N LEU A 290 9.86 -7.88 -8.39
CA LEU A 290 9.42 -6.48 -8.27
C LEU A 290 8.57 -6.01 -9.48
N HIS A 291 8.87 -6.53 -10.65
CA HIS A 291 8.19 -6.16 -11.90
C HIS A 291 7.25 -7.26 -12.43
N ASP A 292 7.01 -8.31 -11.64
CA ASP A 292 6.06 -9.34 -12.07
C ASP A 292 4.65 -8.75 -12.14
N ASN A 293 4.00 -8.89 -13.28
CA ASN A 293 2.59 -8.55 -13.41
C ASN A 293 1.74 -9.81 -13.25
N PRO A 294 0.98 -9.93 -12.15
CA PRO A 294 0.27 -11.17 -11.83
C PRO A 294 -0.80 -11.55 -12.86
N LYS A 295 -1.30 -10.61 -13.64
CA LYS A 295 -2.38 -10.84 -14.62
C LYS A 295 -1.88 -11.11 -16.04
N VAL A 296 -0.58 -11.01 -16.28
CA VAL A 296 -0.02 -11.34 -17.59
C VAL A 296 0.12 -12.85 -17.76
N ALA A 297 -0.52 -13.40 -18.79
CA ALA A 297 -0.51 -14.82 -19.07
C ALA A 297 0.87 -15.33 -19.47
N MET A 298 1.16 -16.59 -19.14
CA MET A 298 2.40 -17.27 -19.47
C MET A 298 2.77 -17.17 -20.97
N ASN A 299 1.76 -17.28 -21.84
CA ASN A 299 1.93 -17.18 -23.30
C ASN A 299 2.06 -15.74 -23.81
N ARG A 300 2.04 -14.74 -22.94
CA ARG A 300 2.22 -13.31 -23.21
C ARG A 300 3.34 -12.71 -22.36
N ASP A 301 4.44 -13.45 -22.23
CA ASP A 301 5.63 -13.05 -21.46
C ASP A 301 5.39 -12.83 -19.95
N GLY A 302 4.41 -13.50 -19.36
CA GLY A 302 4.21 -13.52 -17.91
C GLY A 302 5.42 -14.09 -17.18
N THR A 303 5.76 -13.51 -16.03
CA THR A 303 6.93 -13.86 -15.24
C THR A 303 6.57 -14.27 -13.81
N PHE A 304 7.50 -14.98 -13.17
CA PHE A 304 7.52 -15.23 -11.74
C PHE A 304 8.95 -15.10 -11.23
N CYS A 305 9.13 -14.30 -10.17
CA CYS A 305 10.44 -13.94 -9.63
C CYS A 305 11.38 -13.37 -10.73
N GLY A 306 10.81 -12.57 -11.64
CA GLY A 306 11.53 -11.95 -12.74
C GLY A 306 11.94 -12.89 -13.88
N LYS A 307 11.57 -14.17 -13.81
CA LYS A 307 11.88 -15.17 -14.84
C LYS A 307 10.63 -15.53 -15.66
N PRO A 308 10.76 -15.74 -16.99
CA PRO A 308 9.68 -16.31 -17.79
C PRO A 308 9.21 -17.66 -17.24
N TRP A 309 7.92 -17.92 -17.25
CA TRP A 309 7.32 -19.14 -16.71
C TRP A 309 7.96 -20.42 -17.21
N LYS A 310 8.32 -20.49 -18.49
CA LYS A 310 8.98 -21.66 -19.06
C LYS A 310 10.26 -22.01 -18.30
N ASN A 311 11.08 -21.01 -18.02
CA ASN A 311 12.34 -21.20 -17.29
C ASN A 311 12.09 -21.62 -15.83
N VAL A 312 11.07 -21.02 -15.19
CA VAL A 312 10.68 -21.38 -13.82
C VAL A 312 10.27 -22.84 -13.72
N LEU A 313 9.41 -23.31 -14.64
CA LEU A 313 8.95 -24.70 -14.65
C LEU A 313 10.10 -25.69 -14.88
N GLU A 314 11.02 -25.35 -15.80
CA GLU A 314 12.21 -26.16 -16.08
C GLU A 314 13.17 -26.17 -14.88
N ASP A 315 13.51 -25.02 -14.30
CA ASP A 315 14.44 -24.89 -13.17
C ASP A 315 13.94 -25.68 -11.94
N LEU A 316 12.64 -25.57 -11.63
CA LEU A 316 12.01 -26.20 -10.49
C LEU A 316 11.55 -27.66 -10.75
N LYS A 317 11.64 -28.10 -11.99
CA LYS A 317 11.17 -29.43 -12.45
C LYS A 317 9.71 -29.71 -12.07
N ILE A 318 8.86 -28.71 -12.26
CA ILE A 318 7.41 -28.78 -12.05
C ILE A 318 6.69 -28.65 -13.39
N GLN A 319 5.49 -29.23 -13.44
CA GLN A 319 4.64 -29.14 -14.63
C GLN A 319 3.62 -28.01 -14.44
N ASP A 320 3.14 -27.46 -15.51
CA ASP A 320 2.08 -26.45 -15.47
C ASP A 320 0.79 -26.96 -14.80
N THR A 321 0.50 -28.25 -14.96
CA THR A 321 -0.60 -28.94 -14.27
C THR A 321 -0.42 -29.06 -12.75
N ASP A 322 0.79 -28.88 -12.23
CA ASP A 322 1.05 -28.86 -10.78
C ASP A 322 0.54 -27.58 -10.13
N ILE A 323 0.40 -26.48 -10.90
CA ILE A 323 0.10 -25.14 -10.38
C ILE A 323 -1.15 -24.51 -10.98
N TRP A 324 -1.62 -24.93 -12.15
CA TRP A 324 -2.86 -24.43 -12.75
C TRP A 324 -3.86 -25.55 -12.98
N ASP A 325 -5.13 -25.25 -12.72
CA ASP A 325 -6.22 -26.14 -13.11
C ASP A 325 -6.33 -26.19 -14.65
N THR A 326 -6.71 -27.35 -15.14
CA THR A 326 -6.90 -27.58 -16.60
C THR A 326 -8.01 -26.71 -17.22
N SER A 327 -8.88 -26.15 -16.40
CA SER A 327 -9.96 -25.24 -16.79
C SER A 327 -9.50 -23.79 -16.98
N ASN A 328 -8.29 -23.43 -16.51
CA ASN A 328 -7.77 -22.07 -16.63
C ASN A 328 -7.36 -21.77 -18.09
N LEU A 329 -8.09 -20.89 -18.74
CA LEU A 329 -7.82 -20.44 -20.10
C LEU A 329 -6.54 -19.59 -20.16
N ASP A 330 -6.35 -18.70 -19.17
CA ASP A 330 -5.17 -17.85 -19.04
C ASP A 330 -4.35 -18.29 -17.81
N LYS A 331 -3.23 -18.97 -18.04
CA LYS A 331 -2.27 -19.36 -17.00
C LYS A 331 -1.38 -18.17 -16.66
N CYS A 332 -1.55 -17.60 -15.46
CA CYS A 332 -0.79 -16.43 -15.00
C CYS A 332 -0.46 -16.55 -13.50
N LEU A 333 0.33 -15.64 -12.95
CA LEU A 333 0.70 -15.65 -11.53
C LEU A 333 -0.52 -15.49 -10.62
N TRP A 334 -1.55 -14.76 -11.06
CA TRP A 334 -2.76 -14.52 -10.28
C TRP A 334 -3.48 -15.81 -9.88
N ASN A 335 -3.57 -16.77 -10.79
CA ASN A 335 -4.27 -18.05 -10.58
C ASN A 335 -3.32 -19.25 -10.39
N ALA A 336 -2.03 -19.02 -10.26
CA ALA A 336 -1.04 -20.06 -10.01
C ALA A 336 -1.03 -20.48 -8.54
N ARG A 337 -1.35 -21.74 -8.23
CA ARG A 337 -1.28 -22.31 -6.87
C ARG A 337 0.15 -22.62 -6.46
N LEU A 338 0.90 -21.58 -6.13
CA LEU A 338 2.32 -21.64 -5.79
C LEU A 338 2.60 -21.63 -4.28
N PHE A 339 1.79 -20.88 -3.52
CA PHE A 339 2.12 -20.51 -2.15
C PHE A 339 1.63 -21.57 -1.17
N PRO A 340 2.54 -22.30 -0.50
CA PRO A 340 2.14 -23.40 0.37
C PRO A 340 1.72 -22.90 1.74
N ILE A 341 0.78 -23.63 2.34
CA ILE A 341 0.38 -23.51 3.73
C ILE A 341 1.14 -24.58 4.51
N VAL A 342 2.24 -24.19 5.13
CA VAL A 342 3.17 -25.07 5.83
C VAL A 342 3.69 -24.39 7.10
N SER A 343 4.49 -25.09 7.90
CA SER A 343 5.11 -24.50 9.10
C SER A 343 6.09 -23.37 8.74
N PRO A 344 6.32 -22.37 9.62
CA PRO A 344 7.20 -21.26 9.32
C PRO A 344 8.60 -21.65 8.82
N PRO A 345 9.31 -22.66 9.38
CA PRO A 345 10.59 -23.08 8.85
C PRO A 345 10.53 -23.67 7.43
N GLU A 346 9.47 -24.45 7.17
CA GLU A 346 9.25 -25.03 5.85
C GLU A 346 8.89 -23.95 4.84
N MET A 347 8.11 -22.94 5.25
CA MET A 347 7.72 -21.80 4.44
C MET A 347 8.93 -21.03 3.90
N LEU A 348 9.93 -20.77 4.75
CA LEU A 348 11.17 -20.11 4.35
C LEU A 348 11.98 -20.96 3.36
N ASN A 349 12.13 -22.27 3.62
CA ASN A 349 12.87 -23.17 2.76
C ASN A 349 12.20 -23.33 1.39
N VAL A 350 10.88 -23.50 1.36
CA VAL A 350 10.12 -23.58 0.11
C VAL A 350 10.17 -22.26 -0.65
N GLY A 351 10.08 -21.11 0.06
CA GLY A 351 10.22 -19.79 -0.54
C GLY A 351 11.57 -19.62 -1.26
N MET A 352 12.66 -19.92 -0.57
CA MET A 352 14.01 -19.85 -1.18
C MET A 352 14.15 -20.78 -2.38
N TRP A 353 13.59 -21.98 -2.31
CA TRP A 353 13.61 -22.92 -3.44
C TRP A 353 12.84 -22.37 -4.64
N LEU A 354 11.63 -21.86 -4.43
CA LEU A 354 10.78 -21.29 -5.50
C LEU A 354 11.40 -20.04 -6.14
N MET A 355 12.09 -19.21 -5.36
CA MET A 355 12.82 -18.04 -5.87
C MET A 355 14.15 -18.42 -6.56
N GLY A 356 14.60 -19.68 -6.44
CA GLY A 356 15.88 -20.14 -6.98
C GLY A 356 17.10 -19.71 -6.16
N SER A 357 16.90 -19.18 -4.93
CA SER A 357 17.98 -18.86 -3.99
C SER A 357 18.30 -20.00 -3.03
N GLY A 358 17.51 -21.06 -3.00
CA GLY A 358 17.69 -22.25 -2.20
C GLY A 358 18.04 -23.49 -3.03
N HIS A 359 18.64 -24.49 -2.39
CA HIS A 359 18.97 -25.78 -3.01
C HIS A 359 18.06 -26.89 -2.46
N ASP A 360 17.66 -27.81 -3.31
CA ASP A 360 16.90 -29.01 -2.94
C ASP A 360 17.59 -30.30 -3.46
N PRO A 361 18.82 -30.60 -3.02
CA PRO A 361 19.57 -31.74 -3.54
C PRO A 361 18.91 -33.08 -3.27
N ASP A 362 18.17 -33.19 -2.18
CA ASP A 362 17.52 -34.44 -1.76
C ASP A 362 16.05 -34.52 -2.19
N GLY A 363 15.53 -33.51 -2.89
CA GLY A 363 14.12 -33.44 -3.27
C GLY A 363 13.14 -33.28 -2.10
N LYS A 364 13.61 -32.92 -0.90
CA LYS A 364 12.77 -32.81 0.30
C LYS A 364 11.89 -31.56 0.25
N VAL A 365 12.44 -30.43 -0.16
CA VAL A 365 11.71 -29.17 -0.22
C VAL A 365 10.62 -29.21 -1.29
N SER A 366 10.95 -29.70 -2.47
CA SER A 366 9.96 -29.90 -3.54
C SER A 366 8.89 -30.94 -3.17
N CYS A 367 9.24 -31.98 -2.38
CA CYS A 367 8.28 -32.93 -1.84
C CYS A 367 7.32 -32.28 -0.83
N ILE A 368 7.81 -31.44 0.09
CA ILE A 368 6.97 -30.67 1.03
C ILE A 368 6.01 -29.78 0.23
N TRP A 369 6.52 -29.03 -0.75
CA TRP A 369 5.71 -28.17 -1.59
C TRP A 369 4.62 -28.93 -2.36
N ARG A 370 4.94 -30.09 -2.96
CA ARG A 370 3.98 -30.92 -3.71
C ARG A 370 2.88 -31.49 -2.84
N ASN A 371 3.20 -31.88 -1.61
CA ASN A 371 2.28 -32.51 -0.68
C ASN A 371 1.50 -31.52 0.18
N SER A 372 1.86 -30.23 0.18
CA SER A 372 1.16 -29.20 0.92
C SER A 372 -0.11 -28.72 0.21
N ARG A 373 -1.05 -28.21 0.98
CA ARG A 373 -2.11 -27.34 0.44
C ARG A 373 -1.46 -26.06 -0.06
N ARG A 374 -1.79 -25.66 -1.27
CA ARG A 374 -1.26 -24.44 -1.90
C ARG A 374 -2.39 -23.53 -2.31
N VAL A 375 -2.13 -22.24 -2.28
CA VAL A 375 -3.06 -21.20 -2.70
C VAL A 375 -2.46 -20.35 -3.81
N SER A 376 -3.31 -19.82 -4.66
CA SER A 376 -2.98 -18.77 -5.63
C SER A 376 -3.17 -17.38 -5.03
N LEU A 377 -2.71 -16.33 -5.70
CA LEU A 377 -3.00 -14.94 -5.30
C LEU A 377 -4.51 -14.65 -5.33
N GLU A 378 -5.23 -15.23 -6.29
CA GLU A 378 -6.68 -15.10 -6.40
C GLU A 378 -7.41 -15.71 -5.18
N GLU A 379 -7.03 -16.93 -4.79
CA GLU A 379 -7.59 -17.59 -3.61
C GLU A 379 -7.20 -16.87 -2.33
N LEU A 380 -5.95 -16.41 -2.26
CA LEU A 380 -5.43 -15.68 -1.11
C LEU A 380 -6.16 -14.35 -0.91
N HIS A 381 -6.36 -13.58 -1.98
CA HIS A 381 -7.10 -12.30 -1.92
C HIS A 381 -8.49 -12.43 -1.27
N ARG A 382 -9.14 -13.58 -1.44
CA ARG A 382 -10.45 -13.88 -0.85
C ARG A 382 -10.39 -14.46 0.57
N SER A 383 -9.22 -14.87 1.01
CA SER A 383 -9.02 -15.59 2.27
C SER A 383 -8.10 -14.89 3.27
N ILE A 384 -7.61 -13.70 2.97
CA ILE A 384 -6.84 -12.90 3.93
C ILE A 384 -7.72 -12.47 5.10
N ASP A 385 -7.24 -12.69 6.31
CA ASP A 385 -7.83 -12.12 7.52
C ASP A 385 -7.29 -10.70 7.75
N TYR A 386 -7.97 -9.73 7.16
CA TYR A 386 -7.61 -8.31 7.31
C TYR A 386 -7.72 -7.80 8.75
N HIS A 387 -8.64 -8.37 9.54
CA HIS A 387 -8.76 -8.01 10.95
C HIS A 387 -7.53 -8.48 11.72
N GLN A 388 -7.13 -9.75 11.54
CA GLN A 388 -5.92 -10.28 12.16
C GLN A 388 -4.66 -9.54 11.70
N LEU A 389 -4.59 -9.18 10.41
CA LEU A 389 -3.48 -8.39 9.86
C LEU A 389 -3.35 -7.03 10.58
N CYS A 390 -4.47 -6.32 10.78
CA CYS A 390 -4.49 -5.07 11.53
C CYS A 390 -4.11 -5.27 13.01
N MET A 391 -4.55 -6.35 13.63
CA MET A 391 -4.21 -6.67 15.02
C MET A 391 -2.71 -7.01 15.18
N ASP A 392 -2.14 -7.75 14.23
CA ASP A 392 -0.71 -8.09 14.23
C ASP A 392 0.14 -6.82 14.08
N SER A 393 -0.23 -5.92 13.16
CA SER A 393 0.43 -4.64 12.98
C SER A 393 0.34 -3.76 14.23
N ALA A 394 -0.85 -3.64 14.82
CA ALA A 394 -1.04 -2.88 16.05
C ALA A 394 -0.22 -3.44 17.22
N LYS A 395 -0.14 -4.77 17.35
CA LYS A 395 0.70 -5.43 18.34
C LYS A 395 2.18 -5.13 18.12
N HIS A 396 2.65 -5.24 16.88
CA HIS A 396 4.02 -4.96 16.52
C HIS A 396 4.40 -3.50 16.83
N GLN A 397 3.54 -2.55 16.51
CA GLN A 397 3.74 -1.14 16.86
C GLN A 397 3.77 -0.93 18.39
N ALA A 398 2.90 -1.61 19.14
CA ALA A 398 2.91 -1.56 20.60
C ALA A 398 4.20 -2.15 21.20
N ASP A 399 4.70 -3.26 20.66
CA ASP A 399 5.96 -3.88 21.08
C ASP A 399 7.17 -2.94 20.81
N LEU A 400 7.17 -2.24 19.67
CA LEU A 400 8.19 -1.23 19.37
C LEU A 400 8.10 -0.04 20.32
N ALA A 401 6.89 0.46 20.60
CA ALA A 401 6.69 1.55 21.54
C ALA A 401 7.14 1.15 22.96
N ALA A 402 6.88 -0.09 23.39
CA ALA A 402 7.34 -0.63 24.66
C ALA A 402 8.88 -0.72 24.73
N ALA A 403 9.54 -1.12 23.64
CA ALA A 403 11.00 -1.15 23.56
C ALA A 403 11.59 0.26 23.72
N VAL A 404 11.01 1.26 23.05
CA VAL A 404 11.42 2.66 23.21
C VAL A 404 11.17 3.17 24.63
N ALA A 405 10.01 2.86 25.22
CA ALA A 405 9.72 3.23 26.60
C ALA A 405 10.76 2.65 27.57
N LYS A 406 11.16 1.38 27.35
CA LYS A 406 12.20 0.73 28.17
C LYS A 406 13.53 1.43 28.01
N SER A 407 13.94 1.80 26.80
CA SER A 407 15.16 2.60 26.58
C SER A 407 15.07 3.94 27.32
N CYS A 408 13.96 4.66 27.19
CA CYS A 408 13.73 5.91 27.93
C CYS A 408 13.86 5.74 29.45
N MET A 409 13.37 4.63 30.01
CA MET A 409 13.54 4.30 31.44
C MET A 409 15.01 4.07 31.79
N THR A 410 15.71 3.32 31.00
CA THR A 410 17.12 2.99 31.21
C THR A 410 17.99 4.25 31.27
N TYR A 411 17.70 5.22 30.40
CA TYR A 411 18.43 6.50 30.38
C TYR A 411 17.88 7.56 31.35
N GLY A 412 16.91 7.22 32.22
CA GLY A 412 16.36 8.14 33.21
C GLY A 412 15.52 9.27 32.61
N LEU A 413 14.96 9.06 31.43
CA LEU A 413 14.25 10.07 30.67
C LEU A 413 12.73 10.01 30.83
N LEU A 414 12.20 9.02 31.57
CA LEU A 414 10.80 8.93 31.94
C LEU A 414 10.42 10.11 32.82
N GLY A 415 9.46 10.87 32.34
CA GLY A 415 8.96 12.08 33.01
C GLY A 415 9.44 13.38 32.40
N ARG A 416 10.43 13.37 31.48
CA ARG A 416 10.72 14.55 30.67
C ARG A 416 9.66 14.73 29.59
N ASN A 417 9.33 15.98 29.33
CA ASN A 417 8.51 16.32 28.18
C ASN A 417 9.27 15.94 26.91
N LEU A 418 8.66 15.17 26.00
CA LEU A 418 9.29 14.76 24.74
C LEU A 418 9.71 15.95 23.86
N PHE A 419 9.02 17.08 23.98
CA PHE A 419 9.45 18.34 23.38
C PHE A 419 10.76 18.84 23.98
N GLN A 420 10.87 18.81 25.30
CA GLN A 420 12.09 19.20 25.99
C GLN A 420 13.25 18.28 25.60
N LEU A 421 13.00 16.97 25.46
CA LEU A 421 13.99 16.04 24.97
C LEU A 421 14.42 16.34 23.52
N CYS A 422 13.50 16.71 22.65
CA CYS A 422 13.82 17.13 21.29
C CYS A 422 14.60 18.47 21.26
N GLU A 423 14.26 19.42 22.17
CA GLU A 423 14.98 20.68 22.32
C GLU A 423 16.38 20.46 22.91
N ASP A 424 16.51 19.59 23.90
CA ASP A 424 17.79 19.22 24.53
C ASP A 424 18.75 18.53 23.51
N MET A 425 18.18 17.82 22.53
CA MET A 425 18.94 17.29 21.37
C MET A 425 19.58 18.38 20.54
N LEU A 426 18.84 19.45 20.29
CA LEU A 426 19.33 20.58 19.52
C LEU A 426 20.42 21.35 20.29
N GLY A 427 20.46 21.19 21.60
CA GLY A 427 21.42 21.81 22.52
C GLY A 427 22.73 21.05 22.76
N ASN A 428 23.01 19.94 22.04
CA ASN A 428 24.24 19.14 22.11
C ASN A 428 24.50 18.34 23.40
N ASP A 429 23.50 17.97 24.17
CA ASP A 429 23.68 16.96 25.21
C ASP A 429 23.76 15.55 24.62
N SER A 430 24.95 14.94 24.65
CA SER A 430 25.24 13.68 23.99
C SER A 430 24.41 12.48 24.49
N SER A 431 23.96 12.51 25.75
CA SER A 431 23.10 11.43 26.29
C SER A 431 21.66 11.54 25.83
N SER A 432 21.16 12.76 25.65
CA SER A 432 19.84 13.03 25.07
C SER A 432 19.81 12.76 23.57
N VAL A 433 20.93 12.92 22.85
CA VAL A 433 21.03 12.71 21.40
C VAL A 433 20.76 11.26 21.00
N GLU A 434 21.30 10.27 21.73
CA GLU A 434 21.09 8.85 21.36
C GLU A 434 19.63 8.42 21.56
N VAL A 435 19.02 8.78 22.70
CA VAL A 435 17.62 8.42 22.99
C VAL A 435 16.67 9.14 22.03
N CYS A 436 16.98 10.36 21.70
CA CYS A 436 16.18 11.10 20.74
C CYS A 436 16.38 10.60 19.30
N LYS A 437 17.55 10.10 18.92
CA LYS A 437 17.69 9.37 17.66
C LYS A 437 16.77 8.15 17.62
N GLU A 438 16.70 7.36 18.70
CA GLU A 438 15.76 6.25 18.79
C GLU A 438 14.31 6.72 18.74
N LEU A 439 13.93 7.72 19.55
CA LEU A 439 12.58 8.29 19.54
C LEU A 439 12.21 8.90 18.21
N LEU A 440 13.11 9.60 17.57
CA LEU A 440 12.90 10.23 16.26
C LEU A 440 12.80 9.21 15.12
N THR A 441 13.25 7.95 15.32
CA THR A 441 12.99 6.88 14.35
C THR A 441 11.50 6.56 14.23
N PHE A 442 10.67 6.94 15.20
CA PHE A 442 9.22 6.77 15.18
C PHE A 442 8.44 7.96 14.58
N PHE A 443 9.13 9.05 14.27
CA PHE A 443 8.46 10.24 13.73
C PHE A 443 8.88 10.49 12.30
N PRO A 444 7.94 10.61 11.34
CA PRO A 444 8.28 11.13 10.05
C PRO A 444 8.77 12.57 10.24
N SER A 445 10.03 12.84 9.94
CA SER A 445 10.49 14.22 9.78
C SER A 445 9.78 14.75 8.55
N HIS A 446 8.85 15.66 8.72
CA HIS A 446 8.47 16.56 7.63
C HIS A 446 9.74 17.34 7.33
N GLY A 447 10.24 17.19 6.11
CA GLY A 447 11.51 17.66 5.58
C GLY A 447 12.22 18.81 6.30
N ASP A 448 13.45 19.07 5.98
CA ASP A 448 14.35 20.08 6.58
C ASP A 448 13.79 21.51 6.75
N GLN A 449 12.56 21.78 6.30
CA GLN A 449 11.88 23.06 6.39
C GLN A 449 11.24 23.34 7.75
N TYR A 450 10.98 22.32 8.54
CA TYR A 450 10.54 22.50 9.92
C TYR A 450 11.75 22.34 10.84
N SER A 451 12.25 23.41 11.33
CA SER A 451 13.31 23.60 12.31
C SER A 451 13.23 22.66 13.53
N GLY A 452 13.23 21.36 13.32
CA GLY A 452 13.33 20.33 14.35
C GLY A 452 12.18 20.25 15.40
N VAL A 453 11.17 21.12 15.31
CA VAL A 453 10.05 21.12 16.25
C VAL A 453 8.95 20.20 15.71
N LEU A 454 8.72 19.10 16.43
CA LEU A 454 7.57 18.23 16.14
C LEU A 454 6.25 18.99 16.39
N PRO A 455 5.22 18.80 15.54
CA PRO A 455 3.88 19.27 15.84
C PRO A 455 3.45 18.81 17.23
N GLN A 456 2.78 19.68 18.00
CA GLN A 456 2.39 19.41 19.38
C GLN A 456 1.51 18.15 19.49
N SER A 457 0.62 17.93 18.51
CA SER A 457 -0.20 16.74 18.38
C SER A 457 0.63 15.46 18.33
N ARG A 458 1.73 15.46 17.59
CA ARG A 458 2.62 14.31 17.46
C ARG A 458 3.35 14.00 18.77
N GLY A 459 3.82 15.02 19.47
CA GLY A 459 4.43 14.86 20.80
C GLY A 459 3.48 14.22 21.81
N TYR A 460 2.22 14.66 21.84
CA TYR A 460 1.20 14.05 22.69
C TYR A 460 0.83 12.63 22.24
N GLN A 461 0.78 12.36 20.94
CA GLN A 461 0.52 11.01 20.41
C GLN A 461 1.56 10.03 20.92
N VAL A 462 2.85 10.36 20.81
CA VAL A 462 3.93 9.49 21.30
C VAL A 462 3.86 9.31 22.81
N LYS A 463 3.62 10.37 23.54
CA LYS A 463 3.46 10.27 24.98
C LYS A 463 2.31 9.32 25.35
N MET A 464 1.19 9.39 24.63
CA MET A 464 0.06 8.49 24.81
C MET A 464 0.44 7.04 24.52
N ASP A 465 1.13 6.79 23.41
CA ASP A 465 1.54 5.46 22.99
C ASP A 465 2.54 4.84 23.97
N LEU A 466 3.51 5.62 24.44
CA LEU A 466 4.45 5.20 25.48
C LEU A 466 3.75 4.87 26.80
N LEU A 467 2.75 5.67 27.22
CA LEU A 467 1.98 5.42 28.44
C LEU A 467 1.12 4.16 28.30
N ARG A 468 0.52 3.92 27.14
CA ARG A 468 -0.20 2.68 26.85
C ARG A 468 0.72 1.46 26.89
N ALA A 469 1.87 1.55 26.24
CA ALA A 469 2.87 0.47 26.23
C ALA A 469 3.42 0.15 27.63
N SER A 470 3.54 1.15 28.49
CA SER A 470 3.96 0.96 29.90
C SER A 470 2.82 0.50 30.84
N GLY A 471 1.62 0.28 30.32
CA GLY A 471 0.45 -0.12 31.12
C GLY A 471 -0.25 0.99 31.88
N ASN A 472 0.17 2.24 31.72
CA ASN A 472 -0.44 3.39 32.39
C ASN A 472 -1.63 3.96 31.61
N LEU A 473 -2.70 3.16 31.53
CA LEU A 473 -3.87 3.45 30.70
C LEU A 473 -4.65 4.71 31.16
N SER A 474 -4.71 4.97 32.46
CA SER A 474 -5.44 6.14 33.00
C SER A 474 -4.79 7.44 32.56
N THR A 475 -3.46 7.51 32.65
CA THR A 475 -2.71 8.71 32.20
C THR A 475 -2.72 8.82 30.68
N ALA A 476 -2.70 7.70 29.95
CA ALA A 476 -2.80 7.70 28.51
C ALA A 476 -4.12 8.32 28.02
N SER A 477 -5.25 8.00 28.65
CA SER A 477 -6.56 8.59 28.33
C SER A 477 -6.60 10.11 28.53
N LEU A 478 -5.96 10.62 29.59
CA LEU A 478 -5.86 12.07 29.80
C LEU A 478 -5.00 12.77 28.73
N VAL A 479 -4.00 12.08 28.19
CA VAL A 479 -3.16 12.61 27.09
C VAL A 479 -3.91 12.55 25.77
N GLU A 480 -4.79 11.58 25.57
CA GLU A 480 -5.60 11.43 24.36
C GLU A 480 -6.47 12.66 24.07
N GLU A 481 -7.11 13.23 25.10
CA GLU A 481 -7.86 14.49 24.96
C GLU A 481 -6.96 15.63 24.44
N LYS A 482 -5.71 15.68 24.89
CA LYS A 482 -4.73 16.69 24.45
C LYS A 482 -4.27 16.45 23.01
N VAL A 483 -4.16 15.19 22.56
CA VAL A 483 -3.87 14.86 21.16
C VAL A 483 -4.96 15.46 20.28
N TRP A 484 -6.22 15.15 20.56
CA TRP A 484 -7.33 15.62 19.74
C TRP A 484 -7.48 17.14 19.74
N ALA A 485 -7.32 17.77 20.89
CA ALA A 485 -7.34 19.24 21.02
C ALA A 485 -6.21 19.90 20.19
N SER A 486 -5.01 19.30 20.20
CA SER A 486 -3.86 19.82 19.46
C SER A 486 -4.04 19.61 17.95
N VAL A 487 -4.52 18.44 17.52
CA VAL A 487 -4.85 18.18 16.09
C VAL A 487 -5.88 19.17 15.59
N ALA A 488 -6.95 19.41 16.35
CA ALA A 488 -7.97 20.37 15.98
C ALA A 488 -7.41 21.80 15.86
N SER A 489 -6.55 22.22 16.81
CA SER A 489 -5.90 23.53 16.79
C SER A 489 -4.93 23.68 15.62
N GLU A 490 -4.11 22.67 15.35
CA GLU A 490 -3.15 22.66 14.24
C GLU A 490 -3.88 22.68 12.89
N THR A 491 -4.95 21.90 12.76
CA THR A 491 -5.79 21.88 11.54
C THR A 491 -6.46 23.25 11.33
N ALA A 492 -7.03 23.86 12.38
CA ALA A 492 -7.63 25.18 12.29
C ALA A 492 -6.59 26.27 11.94
N SER A 493 -5.37 26.13 12.46
CA SER A 493 -4.25 27.03 12.14
C SER A 493 -3.80 26.84 10.69
N ALA A 494 -3.64 25.60 10.21
CA ALA A 494 -3.28 25.28 8.83
C ALA A 494 -4.31 25.85 7.83
N ILE A 495 -5.61 25.70 8.12
CA ILE A 495 -6.69 26.28 7.32
C ILE A 495 -6.59 27.82 7.31
N LYS A 496 -6.30 28.44 8.46
CA LYS A 496 -6.22 29.90 8.60
C LYS A 496 -5.01 30.52 7.92
N TYR A 497 -3.87 29.82 7.92
CA TYR A 497 -2.60 30.29 7.35
C TYR A 497 -2.36 29.79 5.92
N GLY A 498 -2.92 28.64 5.53
CA GLY A 498 -2.83 28.09 4.18
C GLY A 498 -3.43 28.98 3.09
N SER A 499 -4.28 29.93 3.48
CA SER A 499 -4.83 30.94 2.55
C SER A 499 -3.87 32.10 2.22
N LYS A 500 -2.68 32.20 2.80
CA LYS A 500 -1.79 33.37 2.60
C LYS A 500 -0.34 33.09 2.22
N GLU A 501 0.27 31.94 2.49
CA GLU A 501 1.73 31.82 2.33
C GLU A 501 2.28 30.49 1.81
N ASN A 502 1.48 29.48 1.52
CA ASN A 502 2.00 28.13 1.21
C ASN A 502 2.15 27.75 -0.26
N HIS A 503 2.22 28.73 -1.19
CA HIS A 503 2.65 28.43 -2.56
C HIS A 503 4.17 28.20 -2.72
N GLN A 504 4.98 28.39 -1.68
CA GLN A 504 6.43 28.19 -1.74
C GLN A 504 6.96 26.98 -0.97
N ALA A 505 6.12 26.24 -0.25
CA ALA A 505 6.56 25.13 0.60
C ALA A 505 6.28 23.72 0.04
N VAL A 506 5.80 23.61 -1.19
CA VAL A 506 5.50 22.34 -1.87
C VAL A 506 6.10 22.31 -3.28
N GLN A 507 7.28 22.92 -3.48
CA GLN A 507 8.12 22.68 -4.65
C GLN A 507 9.37 21.89 -4.26
#